data_2c592d542de2e51794d20378bb9ef34c
#
_entry.id   2c592d542de2e51794d20378bb9ef34c
#
_cell.length_a   1.000
_cell.length_b   1.000
_cell.length_c   1.000
_cell.angle_alpha   90.00
_cell.angle_beta   90.00
_cell.angle_gamma   90.00
#
_symmetry.space_group_name_H-M   'P 1'
#
loop_
_entity.id
_entity.type
_entity.pdbx_description
1 polymer ?
#
loop_
_entity_poly.entity_id
_entity_poly.type
_entity_poly.pdbx_seq_one_letter_code
_entity_poly.pdbx_strand_id
1 'polypeptide(L)'
;MITVVAKLQAAEGKQDELRAALEEMVGNVKQHEAGKATMYSLHTSDADPTLFLFYEQYASQDAFDAHGQTEHMKAMGAKLRGLLAGRPEVERYTQIAGV
;
A
#
# COMPACT_ATOMS: atom_id res chain seq x y z
N MET A 1 -12.73 -12.37 2.86
CA MET A 1 -12.02 -11.08 2.81
C MET A 1 -10.57 -11.30 2.43
N ILE A 2 -10.08 -10.51 1.51
CA ILE A 2 -8.71 -10.62 1.02
C ILE A 2 -7.82 -9.67 1.82
N THR A 3 -6.73 -10.19 2.36
CA THR A 3 -5.72 -9.40 3.06
C THR A 3 -4.46 -9.33 2.20
N VAL A 4 -3.88 -8.15 2.12
CA VAL A 4 -2.63 -7.91 1.38
C VAL A 4 -1.64 -7.24 2.32
N VAL A 5 -0.41 -7.71 2.31
CA VAL A 5 0.70 -7.08 3.01
C VAL A 5 1.72 -6.66 1.96
N ALA A 6 2.00 -5.37 1.89
CA ALA A 6 2.96 -4.82 0.94
C ALA A 6 4.09 -4.14 1.71
N LYS A 7 5.32 -4.56 1.45
CA LYS A 7 6.51 -3.94 2.05
C LYS A 7 7.25 -3.14 1.00
N LEU A 8 7.64 -1.91 1.37
CA LEU A 8 8.29 -0.97 0.47
C LEU A 8 9.53 -0.40 1.17
N GLN A 9 10.69 -0.69 0.61
CA GLN A 9 11.96 -0.21 1.14
C GLN A 9 12.34 1.09 0.44
N ALA A 10 12.61 2.15 1.21
CA ALA A 10 13.06 3.42 0.64
C ALA A 10 14.45 3.30 0.03
N ALA A 11 14.67 3.95 -1.09
CA ALA A 11 16.00 4.19 -1.63
C ALA A 11 16.76 5.08 -0.64
N GLU A 12 18.09 4.98 -0.65
CA GLU A 12 18.93 5.74 0.28
C GLU A 12 18.63 7.23 0.22
N GLY A 13 18.33 7.82 1.38
CA GLY A 13 18.03 9.23 1.50
C GLY A 13 16.64 9.64 1.03
N LYS A 14 15.79 8.70 0.61
CA LYS A 14 14.46 8.99 0.05
C LYS A 14 13.30 8.66 0.98
N GLN A 15 13.57 8.28 2.22
CA GLN A 15 12.51 7.84 3.14
C GLN A 15 11.44 8.91 3.40
N ASP A 16 11.82 10.18 3.49
CA ASP A 16 10.84 11.23 3.76
C ASP A 16 9.93 11.48 2.56
N GLU A 17 10.50 11.48 1.35
CA GLU A 17 9.73 11.61 0.11
C GLU A 17 8.82 10.41 -0.10
N LEU A 18 9.34 9.21 0.17
CA LEU A 18 8.55 7.99 0.07
C LEU A 18 7.38 8.02 1.05
N ARG A 19 7.63 8.39 2.30
CA ARG A 19 6.59 8.49 3.31
C ARG A 19 5.46 9.43 2.85
N ALA A 20 5.81 10.61 2.36
CA ALA A 20 4.82 11.57 1.89
C ALA A 20 3.99 11.00 0.73
N ALA A 21 4.63 10.31 -0.21
CA ALA A 21 3.93 9.68 -1.33
C ALA A 21 2.97 8.58 -0.85
N LEU A 22 3.40 7.75 0.11
CA LEU A 22 2.59 6.66 0.63
C LEU A 22 1.41 7.18 1.48
N GLU A 23 1.61 8.28 2.21
CA GLU A 23 0.51 8.94 2.92
C GLU A 23 -0.54 9.47 1.95
N GLU A 24 -0.11 10.01 0.80
CA GLU A 24 -1.02 10.42 -0.27
C GLU A 24 -1.81 9.24 -0.83
N MET A 25 -1.19 8.07 -0.97
CA MET A 25 -1.89 6.85 -1.39
C MET A 25 -3.03 6.50 -0.44
N VAL A 26 -2.79 6.60 0.87
CA VAL A 26 -3.84 6.33 1.87
C VAL A 26 -5.02 7.27 1.66
N GLY A 27 -4.76 8.56 1.44
CA GLY A 27 -5.80 9.55 1.18
C GLY A 27 -6.60 9.24 -0.08
N ASN A 28 -5.92 8.83 -1.15
CA ASN A 28 -6.57 8.47 -2.42
C ASN A 28 -7.47 7.24 -2.27
N VAL A 29 -7.01 6.21 -1.58
CA VAL A 29 -7.80 5.00 -1.34
C VAL A 29 -9.02 5.34 -0.49
N LYS A 30 -8.85 6.11 0.57
CA LYS A 30 -9.95 6.54 1.42
C LYS A 30 -11.02 7.29 0.63
N GLN A 31 -10.61 8.17 -0.28
CA GLN A 31 -11.51 9.00 -1.07
C GLN A 31 -12.20 8.24 -2.19
N HIS A 32 -11.49 7.35 -2.88
CA HIS A 32 -11.96 6.75 -4.14
C HIS A 32 -12.34 5.28 -4.05
N GLU A 33 -11.97 4.59 -2.97
CA GLU A 33 -12.19 3.14 -2.84
C GLU A 33 -12.96 2.77 -1.58
N ALA A 34 -13.75 3.69 -1.05
CA ALA A 34 -14.60 3.42 0.10
C ALA A 34 -15.57 2.27 -0.19
N GLY A 35 -15.69 1.31 0.73
CA GLY A 35 -16.53 0.13 0.55
C GLY A 35 -15.87 -1.01 -0.21
N LYS A 36 -14.80 -0.75 -0.93
CA LYS A 36 -14.01 -1.77 -1.64
C LYS A 36 -12.76 -2.13 -0.84
N ALA A 37 -11.96 -1.13 -0.49
CA ALA A 37 -10.86 -1.31 0.45
C ALA A 37 -11.41 -1.06 1.86
N THR A 38 -11.56 -2.13 2.64
CA THR A 38 -12.11 -2.04 3.99
C THR A 38 -11.05 -1.65 5.02
N MET A 39 -9.78 -1.86 4.67
CA MET A 39 -8.64 -1.40 5.45
C MET A 39 -7.48 -1.10 4.51
N TYR A 40 -6.81 0.00 4.76
CA TYR A 40 -5.62 0.40 3.99
C TYR A 40 -4.74 1.23 4.92
N SER A 41 -3.83 0.57 5.62
CA SER A 41 -3.12 1.13 6.76
C SER A 41 -1.63 1.14 6.50
N LEU A 42 -1.00 2.30 6.64
CA LEU A 42 0.42 2.50 6.42
C LEU A 42 1.18 2.46 7.75
N HIS A 43 2.27 1.69 7.78
CA HIS A 43 3.12 1.53 8.95
C HIS A 43 4.59 1.73 8.59
N THR A 44 5.38 2.14 9.58
CA THR A 44 6.85 2.07 9.48
C THR A 44 7.33 0.95 10.38
N SER A 45 8.46 0.32 10.01
CA SER A 45 9.10 -0.67 10.88
C SER A 45 9.75 0.01 12.07
N ASP A 46 9.54 -0.51 13.27
CA ASP A 46 10.22 0.00 14.47
C ASP A 46 11.72 -0.25 14.42
N ALA A 47 12.13 -1.33 13.75
CA ALA A 47 13.55 -1.69 13.60
C ALA A 47 14.25 -0.92 12.49
N ASP A 48 13.50 -0.43 11.49
CA ASP A 48 14.05 0.24 10.31
C ASP A 48 13.08 1.33 9.83
N PRO A 49 13.35 2.61 10.14
CA PRO A 49 12.45 3.70 9.75
C PRO A 49 12.39 3.97 8.25
N THR A 50 13.23 3.30 7.45
CA THR A 50 13.19 3.39 5.99
C THR A 50 12.35 2.30 5.36
N LEU A 51 11.84 1.38 6.14
CA LEU A 51 10.96 0.29 5.68
C LEU A 51 9.51 0.61 6.03
N PHE A 52 8.65 0.58 5.01
CA PHE A 52 7.22 0.82 5.15
C PHE A 52 6.43 -0.44 4.85
N LEU A 53 5.25 -0.54 5.46
CA LEU A 53 4.35 -1.66 5.26
C LEU A 53 2.94 -1.15 5.11
N PHE A 54 2.23 -1.62 4.08
CA PHE A 54 0.78 -1.48 4.01
C PHE A 54 0.14 -2.78 4.48
N TYR A 55 -0.86 -2.63 5.35
CA TYR A 55 -1.77 -3.70 5.71
C TYR A 55 -3.11 -3.36 5.10
N GLU A 56 -3.59 -4.21 4.18
CA GLU A 56 -4.73 -3.91 3.33
C GLU A 56 -5.76 -5.03 3.41
N GLN A 57 -7.04 -4.67 3.41
CA GLN A 57 -8.12 -5.64 3.28
C GLN A 57 -9.11 -5.18 2.24
N TYR A 58 -9.57 -6.09 1.41
CA TYR A 58 -10.52 -5.85 0.33
C TYR A 58 -11.74 -6.74 0.50
N ALA A 59 -12.91 -6.19 0.17
CA ALA A 59 -14.18 -6.90 0.33
C ALA A 59 -14.28 -8.14 -0.57
N SER A 60 -13.62 -8.10 -1.74
CA SER A 60 -13.70 -9.19 -2.72
C SER A 60 -12.48 -9.17 -3.64
N GLN A 61 -12.33 -10.23 -4.44
CA GLN A 61 -11.30 -10.29 -5.49
C GLN A 61 -11.49 -9.15 -6.48
N ASP A 62 -12.74 -8.85 -6.87
CA ASP A 62 -13.03 -7.76 -7.80
C ASP A 62 -12.59 -6.41 -7.24
N ALA A 63 -12.80 -6.18 -5.95
CA ALA A 63 -12.37 -4.94 -5.29
C ALA A 63 -10.84 -4.81 -5.30
N PHE A 64 -10.12 -5.90 -5.07
CA PHE A 64 -8.67 -5.91 -5.13
C PHE A 64 -8.15 -5.66 -6.54
N ASP A 65 -8.76 -6.33 -7.53
CA ASP A 65 -8.38 -6.13 -8.94
C ASP A 65 -8.65 -4.68 -9.36
N ALA A 66 -9.79 -4.12 -8.97
CA ALA A 66 -10.14 -2.74 -9.26
C ALA A 66 -9.13 -1.74 -8.66
N HIS A 67 -8.61 -2.03 -7.45
CA HIS A 67 -7.61 -1.19 -6.79
C HIS A 67 -6.39 -0.98 -7.69
N GLY A 68 -5.86 -2.05 -8.28
CA GLY A 68 -4.69 -2.00 -9.15
C GLY A 68 -4.92 -1.27 -10.46
N GLN A 69 -6.19 -1.09 -10.88
CA GLN A 69 -6.56 -0.43 -12.13
C GLN A 69 -6.93 1.04 -11.98
N THR A 70 -6.92 1.57 -10.75
CA THR A 70 -7.30 2.97 -10.53
C THR A 70 -6.25 3.93 -11.09
N GLU A 71 -6.71 5.12 -11.50
CA GLU A 71 -5.81 6.16 -12.01
C GLU A 71 -4.80 6.59 -10.93
N HIS A 72 -5.25 6.69 -9.68
CA HIS A 72 -4.34 7.10 -8.61
C HIS A 72 -3.25 6.05 -8.34
N MET A 73 -3.53 4.75 -8.52
CA MET A 73 -2.50 3.71 -8.39
C MET A 73 -1.50 3.74 -9.53
N LYS A 74 -1.97 3.99 -10.74
CA LYS A 74 -1.10 4.13 -11.91
C LYS A 74 -0.19 5.35 -11.78
N ALA A 75 -0.74 6.49 -11.37
CA ALA A 75 0.02 7.72 -11.15
C ALA A 75 1.04 7.53 -10.04
N MET A 76 0.65 6.85 -8.96
CA MET A 76 1.55 6.58 -7.84
C MET A 76 2.69 5.64 -8.24
N GLY A 77 2.41 4.63 -9.06
CA GLY A 77 3.44 3.73 -9.57
C GLY A 77 4.57 4.48 -10.28
N ALA A 78 4.21 5.48 -11.08
CA ALA A 78 5.19 6.34 -11.73
C ALA A 78 5.97 7.21 -10.72
N LYS A 79 5.26 7.74 -9.72
CA LYS A 79 5.84 8.61 -8.69
C LYS A 79 6.82 7.84 -7.78
N LEU A 80 6.55 6.55 -7.50
CA LEU A 80 7.40 5.73 -6.65
C LEU A 80 8.71 5.33 -7.29
N ARG A 81 8.83 5.43 -8.61
CA ARG A 81 10.10 5.19 -9.30
C ARG A 81 11.14 6.16 -8.78
N GLY A 82 12.31 5.65 -8.43
CA GLY A 82 13.37 6.46 -7.85
C GLY A 82 13.24 6.71 -6.36
N LEU A 83 12.11 6.35 -5.74
CA LEU A 83 11.93 6.43 -4.29
C LEU A 83 12.13 5.09 -3.59
N LEU A 84 12.07 3.99 -4.35
CA LEU A 84 12.19 2.63 -3.82
C LEU A 84 13.57 2.04 -4.09
N ALA A 85 14.09 1.29 -3.12
CA ALA A 85 15.35 0.56 -3.26
C ALA A 85 15.23 -0.66 -4.18
N GLY A 86 14.00 -1.14 -4.39
CA GLY A 86 13.72 -2.28 -5.25
C GLY A 86 12.21 -2.46 -5.40
N ARG A 87 11.80 -3.62 -5.89
CA ARG A 87 10.39 -3.90 -6.05
C ARG A 87 9.71 -4.03 -4.68
N PRO A 88 8.46 -3.53 -4.53
CA PRO A 88 7.66 -3.84 -3.35
C PRO A 88 7.47 -5.35 -3.22
N GLU A 89 7.52 -5.84 -1.99
CA GLU A 89 7.17 -7.22 -1.67
C GLU A 89 5.68 -7.25 -1.34
N VAL A 90 4.90 -7.95 -2.15
CA VAL A 90 3.44 -8.02 -1.99
C VAL A 90 3.03 -9.46 -1.76
N GLU A 91 2.35 -9.71 -0.64
CA GLU A 91 1.85 -11.03 -0.29
C GLU A 91 0.35 -10.97 -0.03
N ARG A 92 -0.36 -12.00 -0.46
CA ARG A 92 -1.80 -12.13 -0.28
C ARG A 92 -2.10 -13.19 0.75
N TYR A 93 -3.13 -12.91 1.56
CA TYR A 93 -3.60 -13.82 2.59
C TYR A 93 -5.12 -13.84 2.56
N THR A 94 -5.71 -14.95 2.99
CA THR A 94 -7.15 -15.05 3.20
C THR A 94 -7.41 -15.04 4.70
N GLN A 95 -8.23 -14.12 5.17
CA GLN A 95 -8.60 -14.09 6.58
C GLN A 95 -9.46 -15.30 6.93
N ILE A 96 -9.05 -16.06 7.92
CA ILE A 96 -9.79 -17.23 8.38
C ILE A 96 -10.42 -17.04 9.76
N ALA A 97 -9.96 -16.06 10.51
CA ALA A 97 -10.51 -15.71 11.82
C ALA A 97 -10.06 -14.29 12.18
N GLY A 98 -10.77 -13.67 13.11
CA GLY A 98 -10.43 -12.34 13.58
C GLY A 98 -11.41 -11.87 14.67
N VAL A 99 -11.16 -10.72 15.21
CA VAL A 99 -12.04 -10.06 16.17
C VAL A 99 -12.81 -8.93 15.54
#